data_fa174fc445ac4b3c670849d2284b9bf8
#
_entry.id   fa174fc445ac4b3c670849d2284b9bf8
#
_cell.length_a   1.000
_cell.length_b   1.000
_cell.length_c   1.000
_cell.angle_alpha   90.00
_cell.angle_beta   90.00
_cell.angle_gamma   90.00
#
_symmetry.space_group_name_H-M   'P 1'
#
loop_
_entity.id
_entity.type
_entity.pdbx_description
1 polymer ?
#
loop_
_entity_poly.entity_id
_entity_poly.type
_entity_poly.pdbx_seq_one_letter_code
_entity_poly.pdbx_strand_id
1 'polypeptide(L)'
;MHINDAVFLEDLCPKFRLRQWRKSIHTFTGKSCIYCGKPSESIDHVLPRSQGGLSTTENCVPACLSCNGDKSDNNALCWYRKQKFYDPRRAMAIRAWLDGDLRLALRLLQWANPTFINKKNKNYEFDNDEYNACLLYTSDAADEW
;
A
#
# COMPACT_ATOMS: atom_id res chain seq x y z
N MET A 1 -12.81 29.03 -11.26
CA MET A 1 -13.50 28.06 -10.42
C MET A 1 -12.80 27.96 -9.08
N HIS A 2 -13.53 28.05 -8.02
CA HIS A 2 -12.96 28.01 -6.68
C HIS A 2 -12.76 26.57 -6.20
N ILE A 3 -11.73 26.36 -5.36
CA ILE A 3 -11.45 25.06 -4.74
C ILE A 3 -12.70 24.53 -4.00
N ASN A 4 -13.50 25.43 -3.43
CA ASN A 4 -14.75 25.09 -2.74
C ASN A 4 -15.78 24.43 -3.64
N ASP A 5 -15.83 24.81 -4.93
CA ASP A 5 -16.75 24.19 -5.89
C ASP A 5 -16.37 22.75 -6.18
N ALA A 6 -15.07 22.45 -6.27
CA ALA A 6 -14.58 21.09 -6.47
C ALA A 6 -14.91 20.18 -5.27
N VAL A 7 -14.72 20.69 -4.04
CA VAL A 7 -15.10 19.97 -2.82
C VAL A 7 -16.60 19.71 -2.80
N PHE A 8 -17.39 20.72 -3.15
CA PHE A 8 -18.85 20.61 -3.19
C PHE A 8 -19.32 19.56 -4.19
N LEU A 9 -18.68 19.48 -5.37
CA LEU A 9 -18.98 18.45 -6.37
C LEU A 9 -18.68 17.04 -5.85
N GLU A 10 -17.57 16.88 -5.15
CA GLU A 10 -17.19 15.59 -4.53
C GLU A 10 -18.23 15.16 -3.48
N ASP A 11 -18.73 16.09 -2.69
CA ASP A 11 -19.76 15.82 -1.68
C ASP A 11 -21.09 15.39 -2.32
N LEU A 12 -21.43 15.97 -3.46
CA LEU A 12 -22.65 15.66 -4.19
C LEU A 12 -22.56 14.38 -5.02
N CYS A 13 -21.35 13.88 -5.32
CA CYS A 13 -21.16 12.72 -6.17
C CYS A 13 -20.30 11.66 -5.48
N PRO A 14 -20.91 10.80 -4.60
CA PRO A 14 -20.17 9.77 -3.87
C PRO A 14 -19.43 8.79 -4.78
N LYS A 15 -19.98 8.46 -5.94
CA LYS A 15 -19.32 7.57 -6.92
C LYS A 15 -18.04 8.19 -7.49
N PHE A 16 -18.06 9.48 -7.76
CA PHE A 16 -16.88 10.22 -8.24
C PHE A 16 -15.80 10.24 -7.17
N ARG A 17 -16.16 10.54 -5.92
CA ARG A 17 -15.25 10.55 -4.78
C ARG A 17 -14.61 9.18 -4.56
N LEU A 18 -15.38 8.10 -4.63
CA LEU A 18 -14.89 6.74 -4.50
C LEU A 18 -13.90 6.39 -5.61
N ARG A 19 -14.20 6.80 -6.85
CA ARG A 19 -13.31 6.59 -7.99
C ARG A 19 -11.99 7.32 -7.82
N GLN A 20 -12.02 8.58 -7.37
CA GLN A 20 -10.82 9.37 -7.11
C GLN A 20 -9.98 8.77 -5.97
N TRP A 21 -10.61 8.30 -4.94
CA TRP A 21 -9.94 7.62 -3.83
C TRP A 21 -9.23 6.35 -4.30
N ARG A 22 -9.90 5.49 -5.05
CA ARG A 22 -9.29 4.28 -5.62
C ARG A 22 -8.10 4.62 -6.51
N LYS A 23 -8.27 5.61 -7.37
CA LYS A 23 -7.20 6.10 -8.24
C LYS A 23 -5.99 6.58 -7.43
N SER A 24 -6.21 7.29 -6.34
CA SER A 24 -5.13 7.78 -5.48
C SER A 24 -4.34 6.63 -4.85
N ILE A 25 -5.01 5.57 -4.41
CA ILE A 25 -4.36 4.39 -3.85
C ILE A 25 -3.45 3.71 -4.89
N HIS A 26 -3.93 3.50 -6.11
CA HIS A 26 -3.11 2.94 -7.19
C HIS A 26 -1.94 3.85 -7.57
N THR A 27 -2.18 5.14 -7.66
CA THR A 27 -1.15 6.13 -8.02
C THR A 27 -0.06 6.21 -6.97
N PHE A 28 -0.39 6.06 -5.69
CA PHE A 28 0.56 6.11 -4.60
C PHE A 28 1.70 5.10 -4.75
N THR A 29 1.41 3.91 -5.25
CA THR A 29 2.42 2.86 -5.48
C THR A 29 2.87 2.78 -6.95
N GLY A 30 2.57 3.80 -7.77
CA GLY A 30 2.87 3.74 -9.20
C GLY A 30 2.13 2.65 -9.93
N LYS A 31 0.91 2.36 -9.50
CA LYS A 31 0.05 1.30 -10.05
C LYS A 31 0.64 -0.09 -9.91
N SER A 32 1.37 -0.35 -8.81
CA SER A 32 1.96 -1.65 -8.51
C SER A 32 1.25 -2.35 -7.37
N CYS A 33 1.04 -3.66 -7.51
CA CYS A 33 0.51 -4.50 -6.44
C CYS A 33 1.46 -4.49 -5.24
N ILE A 34 0.93 -4.24 -4.04
CA ILE A 34 1.74 -4.19 -2.84
C ILE A 34 2.38 -5.54 -2.51
N TYR A 35 1.76 -6.64 -2.91
CA TYR A 35 2.23 -7.99 -2.62
C TYR A 35 3.31 -8.47 -3.57
N CYS A 36 3.09 -8.36 -4.88
CA CYS A 36 3.96 -8.96 -5.89
C CYS A 36 4.67 -7.95 -6.82
N GLY A 37 4.26 -6.69 -6.83
CA GLY A 37 4.86 -5.67 -7.68
C GLY A 37 4.35 -5.62 -9.11
N LYS A 38 3.51 -6.55 -9.52
CA LYS A 38 2.85 -6.51 -10.83
C LYS A 38 1.84 -5.37 -10.89
N PRO A 39 1.35 -4.98 -12.08
CA PRO A 39 0.36 -3.91 -12.17
C PRO A 39 -0.85 -4.16 -11.28
N SER A 40 -1.27 -3.14 -10.52
CA SER A 40 -2.44 -3.22 -9.65
C SER A 40 -3.71 -2.88 -10.43
N GLU A 41 -4.73 -3.68 -10.22
CA GLU A 41 -6.00 -3.60 -10.93
C GLU A 41 -7.19 -3.52 -9.98
N SER A 42 -6.96 -3.77 -8.69
CA SER A 42 -8.01 -3.82 -7.67
C SER A 42 -7.52 -3.23 -6.36
N ILE A 43 -8.45 -3.01 -5.46
CA ILE A 43 -8.20 -2.59 -4.09
C ILE A 43 -8.48 -3.78 -3.18
N ASP A 44 -7.49 -4.17 -2.39
CA ASP A 44 -7.64 -5.23 -1.40
C ASP A 44 -7.86 -4.63 -0.01
N HIS A 45 -8.83 -5.16 0.72
CA HIS A 45 -9.00 -4.89 2.14
C HIS A 45 -8.07 -5.83 2.91
N VAL A 46 -7.01 -5.29 3.50
CA VAL A 46 -6.01 -6.09 4.22
C VAL A 46 -6.68 -6.87 5.35
N LEU A 47 -7.44 -6.18 6.20
CA LEU A 47 -8.45 -6.83 7.04
C LEU A 47 -9.73 -6.97 6.20
N PRO A 48 -10.18 -8.20 5.90
CA PRO A 48 -11.33 -8.41 5.03
C PRO A 48 -12.61 -7.76 5.57
N ARG A 49 -13.47 -7.30 4.68
CA ARG A 49 -14.77 -6.72 5.04
C ARG A 49 -15.62 -7.71 5.84
N SER A 50 -15.55 -8.99 5.51
CA SER A 50 -16.23 -10.07 6.23
C SER A 50 -15.79 -10.19 7.69
N GLN A 51 -14.61 -9.67 8.03
CA GLN A 51 -14.04 -9.70 9.37
C GLN A 51 -14.04 -8.30 10.03
N GLY A 52 -14.85 -7.38 9.54
CA GLY A 52 -14.98 -6.04 10.08
C GLY A 52 -14.02 -5.01 9.49
N GLY A 53 -13.31 -5.34 8.41
CA GLY A 53 -12.43 -4.41 7.74
C GLY A 53 -13.16 -3.22 7.13
N LEU A 54 -12.64 -2.02 7.37
CA LEU A 54 -13.22 -0.77 6.87
C LEU A 54 -12.62 -0.38 5.52
N SER A 55 -13.40 0.37 4.74
CA SER A 55 -12.94 0.95 3.47
C SER A 55 -12.22 2.28 3.72
N THR A 56 -11.15 2.24 4.50
CA THR A 56 -10.28 3.36 4.81
C THR A 56 -8.93 3.20 4.09
N THR A 57 -8.22 4.30 3.91
CA THR A 57 -6.90 4.27 3.26
C THR A 57 -5.94 3.34 4.00
N GLU A 58 -5.97 3.32 5.32
CA GLU A 58 -5.09 2.47 6.14
C GLU A 58 -5.37 0.97 5.98
N ASN A 59 -6.56 0.60 5.54
CA ASN A 59 -6.93 -0.81 5.36
C ASN A 59 -7.01 -1.24 3.91
N CYS A 60 -6.88 -0.33 2.97
CA CYS A 60 -7.07 -0.62 1.55
C CYS A 60 -5.77 -0.39 0.78
N VAL A 61 -5.30 -1.42 0.10
CA VAL A 61 -4.02 -1.43 -0.60
C VAL A 61 -4.21 -1.77 -2.07
N PRO A 62 -3.34 -1.25 -2.96
CA PRO A 62 -3.39 -1.66 -4.36
C PRO A 62 -2.93 -3.11 -4.52
N ALA A 63 -3.70 -3.89 -5.25
CA ALA A 63 -3.39 -5.30 -5.49
C ALA A 63 -3.73 -5.71 -6.92
N CYS A 64 -3.00 -6.66 -7.47
CA CYS A 64 -3.40 -7.30 -8.71
C CYS A 64 -4.57 -8.26 -8.44
N LEU A 65 -5.34 -8.57 -9.48
CA LEU A 65 -6.50 -9.46 -9.36
C LEU A 65 -6.11 -10.83 -8.84
N SER A 66 -4.97 -11.34 -9.27
CA SER A 66 -4.46 -12.65 -8.85
C SER A 66 -4.20 -12.70 -7.34
N CYS A 67 -3.45 -11.74 -6.80
CA CYS A 67 -3.17 -11.68 -5.36
C CYS A 67 -4.44 -11.48 -4.55
N ASN A 68 -5.30 -10.54 -4.97
CA ASN A 68 -6.54 -10.23 -4.27
C ASN A 68 -7.46 -11.46 -4.22
N GLY A 69 -7.65 -12.13 -5.33
CA GLY A 69 -8.48 -13.33 -5.41
C GLY A 69 -7.92 -14.50 -4.62
N ASP A 70 -6.62 -14.75 -4.69
CA ASP A 70 -5.99 -15.86 -3.98
C ASP A 70 -5.96 -15.61 -2.45
N LYS A 71 -5.72 -14.38 -2.03
CA LYS A 71 -5.77 -14.01 -0.62
C LYS A 71 -7.17 -14.18 -0.04
N SER A 72 -8.18 -13.74 -0.77
CA SER A 72 -9.57 -13.81 -0.33
C SER A 72 -9.74 -13.26 1.10
N ASP A 73 -10.40 -13.99 2.00
CA ASP A 73 -10.64 -13.59 3.39
C ASP A 73 -9.56 -14.06 4.38
N ASN A 74 -8.45 -14.57 3.87
CA ASN A 74 -7.35 -15.01 4.71
C ASN A 74 -6.63 -13.84 5.36
N ASN A 75 -5.97 -14.10 6.49
CA ASN A 75 -5.09 -13.10 7.11
C ASN A 75 -3.99 -12.74 6.11
N ALA A 76 -3.87 -11.45 5.82
CA ALA A 76 -3.00 -10.96 4.75
C ALA A 76 -1.54 -11.36 4.92
N LEU A 77 -0.99 -11.14 6.11
CA LEU A 77 0.44 -11.40 6.36
C LEU A 77 0.74 -12.90 6.46
N CYS A 78 -0.16 -13.68 7.03
CA CYS A 78 -0.02 -15.13 7.05
C CYS A 78 -0.10 -15.71 5.62
N TRP A 79 -1.05 -15.25 4.82
CA TRP A 79 -1.16 -15.64 3.43
C TRP A 79 0.06 -15.21 2.63
N TYR A 80 0.49 -13.96 2.78
CA TYR A 80 1.61 -13.40 2.02
C TYR A 80 2.91 -14.15 2.30
N ARG A 81 3.16 -14.49 3.56
CA ARG A 81 4.38 -15.17 3.96
C ARG A 81 4.58 -16.53 3.27
N LYS A 82 3.50 -17.18 2.85
CA LYS A 82 3.52 -18.46 2.15
C LYS A 82 3.72 -18.35 0.65
N GLN A 83 3.74 -17.14 0.09
CA GLN A 83 3.82 -16.97 -1.35
C GLN A 83 5.27 -17.06 -1.85
N LYS A 84 5.44 -17.53 -3.09
CA LYS A 84 6.77 -17.61 -3.72
C LYS A 84 7.40 -16.25 -3.96
N PHE A 85 6.56 -15.23 -4.15
CA PHE A 85 6.98 -13.84 -4.36
C PHE A 85 7.11 -13.05 -3.04
N TYR A 86 7.06 -13.72 -1.90
CA TYR A 86 7.20 -13.08 -0.60
C TYR A 86 8.49 -12.26 -0.53
N ASP A 87 8.36 -11.02 -0.11
CA ASP A 87 9.46 -10.09 0.12
C ASP A 87 9.26 -9.43 1.49
N PRO A 88 10.21 -9.61 2.44
CA PRO A 88 10.09 -9.00 3.77
C PRO A 88 9.92 -7.49 3.73
N ARG A 89 10.51 -6.80 2.75
CA ARG A 89 10.37 -5.34 2.58
C ARG A 89 8.93 -4.96 2.26
N ARG A 90 8.27 -5.75 1.43
CA ARG A 90 6.84 -5.56 1.12
C ARG A 90 5.95 -5.92 2.30
N ALA A 91 6.29 -6.95 3.06
CA ALA A 91 5.57 -7.29 4.29
C ALA A 91 5.63 -6.13 5.30
N MET A 92 6.80 -5.54 5.48
CA MET A 92 6.97 -4.36 6.33
C MET A 92 6.22 -3.14 5.79
N ALA A 93 6.17 -2.98 4.47
CA ALA A 93 5.39 -1.91 3.84
C ALA A 93 3.89 -2.07 4.13
N ILE A 94 3.37 -3.27 4.08
CA ILE A 94 1.97 -3.56 4.42
C ILE A 94 1.72 -3.19 5.88
N ARG A 95 2.61 -3.56 6.77
CA ARG A 95 2.50 -3.22 8.20
C ARG A 95 2.51 -1.71 8.42
N ALA A 96 3.46 -0.99 7.79
CA ALA A 96 3.53 0.47 7.86
C ALA A 96 2.25 1.12 7.32
N TRP A 97 1.72 0.59 6.23
CA TRP A 97 0.46 1.07 5.65
C TRP A 97 -0.70 0.93 6.64
N LEU A 98 -0.84 -0.24 7.25
CA LEU A 98 -1.87 -0.49 8.27
C LEU A 98 -1.74 0.45 9.47
N ASP A 99 -0.53 0.82 9.84
CA ASP A 99 -0.28 1.77 10.94
C ASP A 99 -0.51 3.22 10.53
N GLY A 100 -0.89 3.49 9.29
CA GLY A 100 -1.11 4.84 8.76
C GLY A 100 0.17 5.56 8.35
N ASP A 101 1.32 4.91 8.39
CA ASP A 101 2.60 5.48 7.97
C ASP A 101 2.86 5.22 6.49
N LEU A 102 2.19 5.99 5.64
CA LEU A 102 2.27 5.83 4.20
C LEU A 102 3.65 6.21 3.64
N ARG A 103 4.36 7.12 4.30
CA ARG A 103 5.72 7.52 3.87
C ARG A 103 6.69 6.35 4.03
N LEU A 104 6.68 5.70 5.18
CA LEU A 104 7.51 4.53 5.42
C LEU A 104 7.12 3.38 4.48
N ALA A 105 5.83 3.15 4.30
CA ALA A 105 5.34 2.14 3.35
C ALA A 105 5.90 2.38 1.95
N LEU A 106 5.82 3.63 1.45
CA LEU A 106 6.34 3.98 0.13
C LEU A 106 7.85 3.75 0.01
N ARG A 107 8.61 4.12 1.02
CA ARG A 107 10.07 3.91 1.03
C ARG A 107 10.44 2.44 0.98
N LEU A 108 9.75 1.62 1.74
CA LEU A 108 9.95 0.17 1.74
C LEU A 108 9.61 -0.45 0.38
N LEU A 109 8.53 0.01 -0.25
CA LEU A 109 8.14 -0.43 -1.59
C LEU A 109 9.15 0.02 -2.66
N GLN A 110 9.69 1.21 -2.55
CA GLN A 110 10.75 1.71 -3.43
C GLN A 110 12.02 0.85 -3.30
N TRP A 111 12.36 0.46 -2.08
CA TRP A 111 13.48 -0.45 -1.85
C TRP A 111 13.24 -1.83 -2.45
N ALA A 112 12.02 -2.37 -2.31
CA ALA A 112 11.66 -3.66 -2.88
C ALA A 112 11.62 -3.63 -4.42
N ASN A 113 11.31 -2.48 -5.02
CA ASN A 113 11.22 -2.30 -6.47
C ASN A 113 11.97 -1.04 -6.91
N PRO A 114 13.30 -1.13 -7.12
CA PRO A 114 14.11 0.03 -7.51
C PRO A 114 13.69 0.68 -8.82
N THR A 115 13.11 -0.06 -9.76
CA THR A 115 12.65 0.48 -11.05
C THR A 115 11.52 1.49 -10.89
N PHE A 116 10.79 1.42 -9.80
CA PHE A 116 9.72 2.37 -9.46
C PHE A 116 10.28 3.78 -9.20
N ILE A 117 11.47 3.89 -8.63
CA ILE A 117 12.14 5.16 -8.29
C ILE A 117 12.67 5.87 -9.53
N ASN A 118 13.19 5.11 -10.49
CA ASN A 118 13.96 5.66 -11.61
C ASN A 118 13.14 6.44 -12.65
N LYS A 119 11.83 6.35 -12.62
CA LYS A 119 10.98 7.08 -13.57
C LYS A 119 10.70 8.52 -13.18
N LYS A 120 10.88 8.91 -11.90
CA LYS A 120 10.56 10.25 -11.41
C LYS A 120 11.68 10.98 -10.67
N ASN A 121 12.68 10.29 -10.14
CA ASN A 121 13.78 10.92 -9.38
C ASN A 121 15.09 10.16 -9.58
N LYS A 122 15.88 10.62 -10.53
CA LYS A 122 17.23 10.06 -10.77
C LYS A 122 18.24 10.36 -9.64
N ASN A 123 17.85 11.13 -8.63
CA ASN A 123 18.74 11.62 -7.58
C ASN A 123 18.33 11.21 -6.17
N TYR A 124 17.54 10.15 -6.05
CA TYR A 124 17.18 9.67 -4.70
C TYR A 124 18.31 8.80 -4.16
N GLU A 125 19.13 9.36 -3.31
CA GLU A 125 20.05 8.58 -2.48
C GLU A 125 19.28 8.07 -1.27
N PHE A 126 19.40 6.77 -1.01
CA PHE A 126 18.81 6.15 0.18
C PHE A 126 19.58 6.65 1.41
N ASP A 127 18.91 7.43 2.24
CA ASP A 127 19.50 7.96 3.46
C ASP A 127 19.77 6.82 4.46
N ASN A 128 20.97 6.78 5.01
CA ASN A 128 21.34 5.81 6.02
C ASN A 128 20.45 5.90 7.27
N ASP A 129 19.97 7.10 7.60
CA ASP A 129 19.05 7.30 8.73
C ASP A 129 17.71 6.63 8.49
N GLU A 130 17.23 6.66 7.24
CA GLU A 130 16.00 5.96 6.84
C GLU A 130 16.16 4.44 6.89
N TYR A 131 17.32 3.95 6.46
CA TYR A 131 17.65 2.53 6.56
C TYR A 131 17.65 2.05 8.01
N ASN A 132 18.28 2.81 8.90
CA ASN A 132 18.29 2.51 10.34
C ASN A 132 16.89 2.55 10.93
N ALA A 133 16.05 3.52 10.53
CA ALA A 133 14.65 3.58 10.96
C ALA A 133 13.87 2.35 10.52
N CYS A 134 14.08 1.86 9.28
CA CYS A 134 13.45 0.64 8.78
C CYS A 134 13.88 -0.59 9.59
N LEU A 135 15.17 -0.69 9.96
CA LEU A 135 15.66 -1.78 10.80
C LEU A 135 15.06 -1.77 12.20
N LEU A 136 14.95 -0.58 12.82
CA LEU A 136 14.30 -0.43 14.12
C LEU A 136 12.83 -0.81 14.07
N TYR A 137 12.13 -0.39 13.03
CA TYR A 137 10.72 -0.75 12.82
C TYR A 137 10.56 -2.26 12.64
N THR A 138 11.47 -2.90 11.91
CA THR A 138 11.46 -4.36 11.72
C THR A 138 11.63 -5.09 13.04
N SER A 139 12.54 -4.65 13.90
CA SER A 139 12.76 -5.23 15.23
C SER A 139 11.51 -5.13 16.09
N ASP A 140 10.88 -3.96 16.15
CA ASP A 140 9.65 -3.73 16.92
C ASP A 140 8.49 -4.57 16.38
N ALA A 141 8.33 -4.65 15.07
CA ALA A 141 7.31 -5.47 14.44
C ALA A 141 7.53 -6.97 14.69
N ALA A 142 8.77 -7.43 14.72
CA ALA A 142 9.11 -8.84 15.02
C ALA A 142 8.71 -9.21 16.45
N ASP A 143 8.84 -8.30 17.41
CA ASP A 143 8.47 -8.54 18.81
C ASP A 143 6.94 -8.62 19.00
N GLU A 144 6.16 -8.01 18.13
CA GLU A 144 4.69 -8.02 18.18
C GLU A 144 4.06 -9.22 17.47
N TRP A 145 4.83 -9.95 16.72
CA TRP A 145 4.34 -11.05 15.86
C TRP A 145 4.62 -12.40 16.51
#